data_4219a8d7f895212a32572de9ff037343
#
_entry.id   4219a8d7f895212a32572de9ff037343
#
_cell.length_a   1.000
_cell.length_b   1.000
_cell.length_c   1.000
_cell.angle_alpha   90.00
_cell.angle_beta   90.00
_cell.angle_gamma   90.00
#
_symmetry.space_group_name_H-M   'P 1'
#
loop_
_entity.id
_entity.type
_entity.pdbx_description
1 polymer ?
#
loop_
_entity_poly.entity_id
_entity_poly.type
_entity_poly.pdbx_seq_one_letter_code
_entity_poly.pdbx_strand_id
1 'polypeptide(L)'
;MHAAYSLQIVVSKGRILDYLVSQDRSDSKTFIPLLDNYHADYGSFPEKLCADSGYGSLDNCRYMAAEGIENYVKPQIWQKMVRGEYIDLYSFDEEQNLICLNGRKAVKLDTYRTHSREKETKFYHIENCNECKFKPFCMRCVADKER
;
A
#
# COMPACT_ATOMS: atom_id res chain seq x y z
N MET A 1 -27.60 -10.72 0.46
CA MET A 1 -26.21 -10.49 0.93
C MET A 1 -25.83 -11.71 1.75
N HIS A 2 -24.84 -12.50 1.33
CA HIS A 2 -24.39 -13.64 2.13
C HIS A 2 -23.30 -13.16 3.08
N ALA A 3 -23.41 -13.53 4.36
CA ALA A 3 -22.34 -13.34 5.32
C ALA A 3 -21.20 -14.28 4.92
N ALA A 4 -20.01 -13.73 4.67
CA ALA A 4 -18.81 -14.49 4.37
C ALA A 4 -17.75 -14.17 5.42
N TYR A 5 -17.06 -15.21 5.87
CA TYR A 5 -15.88 -15.08 6.73
C TYR A 5 -14.63 -15.36 5.92
N SER A 6 -13.59 -14.59 6.19
CA SER A 6 -12.25 -14.82 5.67
C SER A 6 -11.41 -15.48 6.76
N LEU A 7 -10.77 -16.60 6.44
CA LEU A 7 -9.86 -17.31 7.33
C LEU A 7 -8.43 -17.08 6.86
N GLN A 8 -7.63 -16.49 7.73
CA GLN A 8 -6.19 -16.33 7.52
C GLN A 8 -5.45 -17.33 8.39
N ILE A 9 -4.36 -17.91 7.90
CA ILE A 9 -3.54 -18.87 8.65
C ILE A 9 -2.06 -18.52 8.55
N VAL A 10 -1.34 -18.73 9.65
CA VAL A 10 0.12 -18.69 9.70
C VAL A 10 0.64 -20.11 9.69
N VAL A 11 1.52 -20.40 8.73
CA VAL A 11 2.09 -21.74 8.55
C VAL A 11 3.61 -21.68 8.61
N SER A 12 4.23 -22.57 9.35
CA SER A 12 5.68 -22.77 9.33
C SER A 12 6.02 -24.26 9.42
N LYS A 13 6.98 -24.71 8.62
CA LYS A 13 7.45 -26.10 8.57
C LYS A 13 6.30 -27.13 8.49
N GLY A 14 5.26 -26.81 7.70
CA GLY A 14 4.10 -27.69 7.50
C GLY A 14 3.10 -27.73 8.67
N ARG A 15 3.21 -26.84 9.65
CA ARG A 15 2.30 -26.75 10.79
C ARG A 15 1.60 -25.39 10.78
N ILE A 16 0.30 -25.39 11.11
CA ILE A 16 -0.45 -24.16 11.38
C ILE A 16 -0.02 -23.69 12.77
N LEU A 17 0.48 -22.47 12.84
CA LEU A 17 0.93 -21.84 14.08
C LEU A 17 -0.15 -20.94 14.67
N ASP A 18 -0.87 -20.23 13.80
CA ASP A 18 -1.90 -19.28 14.23
C ASP A 18 -2.96 -19.10 13.13
N TYR A 19 -4.10 -18.50 13.49
CA TYR A 19 -5.15 -18.20 12.54
C TYR A 19 -5.96 -16.96 12.98
N LEU A 20 -6.59 -16.31 12.00
CA LEU A 20 -7.52 -15.20 12.22
C LEU A 20 -8.77 -15.41 11.39
N VAL A 21 -9.94 -15.32 12.02
CA VAL A 21 -11.23 -15.27 11.33
C VAL A 21 -11.73 -13.84 11.31
N SER A 22 -12.01 -13.30 10.12
CA SER A 22 -12.47 -11.92 9.93
C SER A 22 -13.66 -11.85 9.01
N GLN A 23 -14.46 -10.79 9.16
CA GLN A 23 -15.49 -10.39 8.20
C GLN A 23 -14.99 -9.34 7.19
N ASP A 24 -13.74 -8.93 7.31
CA ASP A 24 -13.14 -8.02 6.35
C ASP A 24 -12.97 -8.69 4.99
N ARG A 25 -13.31 -7.94 3.93
CA ARG A 25 -13.21 -8.41 2.54
C ARG A 25 -11.80 -8.30 1.97
N SER A 26 -10.92 -7.59 2.67
CA SER A 26 -9.57 -7.31 2.19
C SER A 26 -8.54 -7.99 3.07
N ASP A 27 -7.76 -8.88 2.47
CA ASP A 27 -6.66 -9.59 3.14
C ASP A 27 -5.62 -8.62 3.72
N SER A 28 -5.41 -7.47 3.07
CA SER A 28 -4.47 -6.46 3.56
C SER A 28 -4.83 -5.89 4.93
N LYS A 29 -6.10 -5.92 5.33
CA LYS A 29 -6.55 -5.43 6.63
C LYS A 29 -6.40 -6.45 7.75
N THR A 30 -6.39 -7.73 7.41
CA THR A 30 -6.28 -8.83 8.37
C THR A 30 -4.84 -9.17 8.72
N PHE A 31 -3.88 -8.64 7.95
CA PHE A 31 -2.47 -8.99 8.07
C PHE A 31 -1.84 -8.53 9.39
N ILE A 32 -1.96 -7.25 9.73
CA ILE A 32 -1.42 -6.70 10.99
C ILE A 32 -2.07 -7.37 12.20
N PRO A 33 -3.43 -7.46 12.30
CA PRO A 33 -4.07 -8.16 13.40
C PRO A 33 -3.61 -9.61 13.58
N LEU A 34 -3.37 -10.34 12.47
CA LEU A 34 -2.86 -11.71 12.54
C LEU A 34 -1.43 -11.76 13.09
N LEU A 35 -0.56 -10.83 12.68
CA LEU A 35 0.81 -10.76 13.20
C LEU A 35 0.86 -10.32 14.67
N ASP A 36 -0.05 -9.45 15.07
CA ASP A 36 -0.18 -9.04 16.48
C ASP A 36 -0.61 -10.23 17.36
N ASN A 37 -1.57 -11.05 16.90
CA ASN A 37 -1.95 -12.27 17.58
C ASN A 37 -0.77 -13.24 17.68
N TYR A 38 -0.08 -13.48 16.57
CA TYR A 38 1.12 -14.32 16.54
C TYR A 38 2.17 -13.83 17.55
N HIS A 39 2.44 -12.52 17.58
CA HIS A 39 3.38 -11.95 18.55
C HIS A 39 2.91 -12.14 19.99
N ALA A 40 1.62 -12.00 20.27
CA ALA A 40 1.06 -12.21 21.60
C ALA A 40 1.22 -13.67 22.07
N ASP A 41 1.05 -14.63 21.15
CA ASP A 41 1.12 -16.05 21.47
C ASP A 41 2.57 -16.57 21.58
N TYR A 42 3.50 -16.05 20.76
CA TYR A 42 4.88 -16.53 20.67
C TYR A 42 5.93 -15.61 21.29
N GLY A 43 5.55 -14.40 21.70
CA GLY A 43 6.44 -13.42 22.34
C GLY A 43 7.45 -12.75 21.39
N SER A 44 7.39 -13.04 20.09
CA SER A 44 8.27 -12.46 19.08
C SER A 44 7.64 -12.54 17.69
N PHE A 45 8.04 -11.61 16.80
CA PHE A 45 7.69 -11.69 15.39
C PHE A 45 8.55 -12.71 14.64
N PRO A 46 8.09 -13.25 13.49
CA PRO A 46 8.90 -14.10 12.64
C PRO A 46 10.04 -13.29 12.00
N GLU A 47 11.24 -13.89 11.89
CA GLU A 47 12.36 -13.24 11.20
C GLU A 47 12.07 -12.98 9.72
N LYS A 48 11.37 -13.92 9.07
CA LYS A 48 11.05 -13.88 7.63
C LYS A 48 9.59 -14.23 7.42
N LEU A 49 8.95 -13.49 6.51
CA LEU A 49 7.54 -13.71 6.20
C LEU A 49 7.31 -13.67 4.69
N CYS A 50 6.61 -14.70 4.20
CA CYS A 50 6.12 -14.79 2.83
C CYS A 50 4.60 -14.89 2.85
N ALA A 51 3.92 -14.10 2.03
CA ALA A 51 2.47 -14.17 1.85
C ALA A 51 2.09 -13.80 0.42
N ASP A 52 0.81 -13.98 0.08
CA ASP A 52 0.30 -13.59 -1.23
C ASP A 52 0.30 -12.07 -1.42
N SER A 53 0.28 -11.63 -2.68
CA SER A 53 0.25 -10.20 -3.06
C SER A 53 -0.97 -9.45 -2.53
N GLY A 54 -2.06 -10.14 -2.18
CA GLY A 54 -3.20 -9.55 -1.47
C GLY A 54 -2.83 -8.83 -0.17
N TYR A 55 -1.78 -9.31 0.51
CA TYR A 55 -1.22 -8.71 1.72
C TYR A 55 -0.19 -7.61 1.46
N GLY A 56 0.25 -7.41 0.21
CA GLY A 56 1.32 -6.51 -0.18
C GLY A 56 0.93 -5.03 -0.24
N SER A 57 0.20 -4.54 0.75
CA SER A 57 -0.10 -3.10 0.90
C SER A 57 1.10 -2.34 1.45
N LEU A 58 1.17 -1.03 1.16
CA LEU A 58 2.24 -0.18 1.69
C LEU A 58 2.27 -0.15 3.23
N ASP A 59 1.09 -0.19 3.86
CA ASP A 59 0.97 -0.18 5.32
C ASP A 59 1.53 -1.46 5.94
N ASN A 60 1.22 -2.61 5.35
CA ASN A 60 1.76 -3.90 5.80
C ASN A 60 3.28 -3.98 5.60
N CYS A 61 3.80 -3.45 4.47
CA CYS A 61 5.24 -3.38 4.25
C CYS A 61 5.94 -2.48 5.28
N ARG A 62 5.34 -1.34 5.62
CA ARG A 62 5.88 -0.44 6.67
C ARG A 62 5.85 -1.08 8.04
N TYR A 63 4.76 -1.79 8.36
CA TYR A 63 4.64 -2.51 9.61
C TYR A 63 5.75 -3.57 9.75
N MET A 64 5.92 -4.42 8.73
CA MET A 64 6.99 -5.44 8.73
C MET A 64 8.38 -4.82 8.89
N ALA A 65 8.65 -3.70 8.21
CA ALA A 65 9.92 -2.99 8.32
C ALA A 65 10.15 -2.41 9.72
N ALA A 66 9.11 -1.89 10.36
CA ALA A 66 9.19 -1.35 11.72
C ALA A 66 9.46 -2.45 12.76
N GLU A 67 8.88 -3.64 12.57
CA GLU A 67 9.06 -4.80 13.46
C GLU A 67 10.28 -5.67 13.08
N GLY A 68 11.08 -5.25 12.11
CA GLY A 68 12.31 -5.96 11.71
C GLY A 68 12.06 -7.28 10.97
N ILE A 69 10.88 -7.47 10.39
CA ILE A 69 10.51 -8.68 9.65
C ILE A 69 11.05 -8.60 8.22
N GLU A 70 11.84 -9.58 7.80
CA GLU A 70 12.31 -9.69 6.41
C GLU A 70 11.14 -10.06 5.49
N ASN A 71 10.76 -9.13 4.60
CA ASN A 71 9.54 -9.18 3.81
C ASN A 71 9.72 -9.86 2.45
N TYR A 72 9.01 -10.97 2.24
CA TYR A 72 8.89 -11.68 0.95
C TYR A 72 7.47 -11.60 0.36
N VAL A 73 6.68 -10.61 0.75
CA VAL A 73 5.34 -10.37 0.20
C VAL A 73 5.45 -9.48 -1.03
N LYS A 74 4.92 -9.95 -2.16
CA LYS A 74 4.91 -9.17 -3.41
C LYS A 74 3.98 -7.97 -3.27
N PRO A 75 4.37 -6.77 -3.75
CA PRO A 75 3.48 -5.63 -3.82
C PRO A 75 2.22 -5.94 -4.64
N GLN A 76 1.08 -5.38 -4.29
CA GLN A 76 -0.18 -5.56 -5.03
C GLN A 76 -0.08 -5.16 -6.52
N ILE A 77 0.82 -4.22 -6.84
CA ILE A 77 1.08 -3.77 -8.22
C ILE A 77 2.07 -4.67 -8.97
N TRP A 78 2.64 -5.71 -8.32
CA TRP A 78 3.70 -6.55 -8.88
C TRP A 78 3.38 -7.08 -10.28
N GLN A 79 2.17 -7.60 -10.48
CA GLN A 79 1.78 -8.15 -11.79
C GLN A 79 1.74 -7.09 -12.89
N LYS A 80 1.33 -5.86 -12.56
CA LYS A 80 1.35 -4.74 -13.49
C LYS A 80 2.77 -4.31 -13.84
N MET A 81 3.68 -4.34 -12.84
CA MET A 81 5.10 -4.06 -13.07
C MET A 81 5.74 -5.09 -14.01
N VAL A 82 5.50 -6.39 -13.77
CA VAL A 82 6.04 -7.48 -14.60
C VAL A 82 5.51 -7.44 -16.03
N ARG A 83 4.26 -7.04 -16.23
CA ARG A 83 3.66 -6.90 -17.58
C ARG A 83 4.04 -5.61 -18.29
N GLY A 84 4.81 -4.72 -17.66
CA GLY A 84 5.10 -3.40 -18.20
C GLY A 84 3.90 -2.47 -18.29
N GLU A 85 2.81 -2.81 -17.58
CA GLU A 85 1.59 -2.00 -17.51
C GLU A 85 1.68 -0.91 -16.45
N TYR A 86 2.72 -0.97 -15.60
CA TYR A 86 2.97 0.01 -14.56
C TYR A 86 3.85 1.11 -15.12
N ILE A 87 3.37 2.34 -15.04
CA ILE A 87 4.11 3.54 -15.40
C ILE A 87 4.25 4.38 -14.14
N ASP A 88 5.48 4.69 -13.77
CA ASP A 88 5.74 5.67 -12.73
C ASP A 88 5.31 7.07 -13.24
N LEU A 89 4.19 7.55 -12.72
CA LEU A 89 3.65 8.86 -13.07
C LEU A 89 4.46 10.02 -12.48
N TYR A 90 5.28 9.71 -11.48
CA TYR A 90 6.06 10.68 -10.72
C TYR A 90 7.42 10.10 -10.36
N SER A 91 8.43 10.97 -10.35
CA SER A 91 9.76 10.69 -9.84
C SER A 91 10.19 11.79 -8.86
N PHE A 92 11.29 11.59 -8.14
CA PHE A 92 11.89 12.63 -7.33
C PHE A 92 13.23 13.03 -7.95
N ASP A 93 13.52 14.34 -7.97
CA ASP A 93 14.83 14.84 -8.34
C ASP A 93 15.83 14.70 -7.16
N GLU A 94 17.09 15.08 -7.39
CA GLU A 94 18.15 15.01 -6.37
C GLU A 94 17.84 15.88 -5.13
N GLU A 95 17.02 16.92 -5.29
CA GLU A 95 16.57 17.82 -4.23
C GLU A 95 15.26 17.34 -3.55
N GLN A 96 14.80 16.12 -3.85
CA GLN A 96 13.55 15.55 -3.33
C GLN A 96 12.27 16.31 -3.77
N ASN A 97 12.31 17.03 -4.90
CA ASN A 97 11.10 17.60 -5.48
C ASN A 97 10.38 16.56 -6.34
N LEU A 98 9.06 16.56 -6.28
CA LEU A 98 8.23 15.69 -7.09
C LEU A 98 8.20 16.18 -8.54
N ILE A 99 8.58 15.32 -9.48
CA ILE A 99 8.58 15.58 -10.92
C ILE A 99 7.52 14.69 -11.56
N CYS A 100 6.64 15.26 -12.37
CA CYS A 100 5.63 14.51 -13.10
C CYS A 100 6.20 13.85 -14.37
N LEU A 101 5.45 12.93 -14.97
CA LEU A 101 5.81 12.24 -16.22
C LEU A 101 6.18 13.18 -17.39
N ASN A 102 5.68 14.41 -17.38
CA ASN A 102 6.01 15.45 -18.36
C ASN A 102 7.22 16.33 -17.96
N GLY A 103 7.98 15.93 -16.94
CA GLY A 103 9.18 16.63 -16.47
C GLY A 103 8.90 17.94 -15.71
N ARG A 104 7.65 18.19 -15.31
CA ARG A 104 7.31 19.42 -14.55
C ARG A 104 7.46 19.20 -13.07
N LYS A 105 8.03 20.20 -12.38
CA LYS A 105 8.16 20.24 -10.92
C LYS A 105 6.80 20.48 -10.28
N ALA A 106 6.48 19.72 -9.25
CA ALA A 106 5.27 19.92 -8.47
C ALA A 106 5.54 20.85 -7.28
N VAL A 107 4.61 21.76 -7.03
CA VAL A 107 4.62 22.62 -5.84
C VAL A 107 3.90 21.89 -4.72
N LYS A 108 4.57 21.71 -3.58
CA LYS A 108 3.95 21.12 -2.39
C LYS A 108 2.92 22.11 -1.84
N LEU A 109 1.69 21.64 -1.66
CA LEU A 109 0.64 22.37 -0.97
C LEU A 109 0.68 22.11 0.53
N ASP A 110 -0.18 22.81 1.27
CA ASP A 110 -0.33 22.57 2.70
C ASP A 110 -0.69 21.11 2.99
N THR A 111 -0.23 20.62 4.14
CA THR A 111 -0.47 19.24 4.57
C THR A 111 -1.83 19.18 5.26
N TYR A 112 -2.71 18.31 4.77
CA TYR A 112 -4.01 18.04 5.38
C TYR A 112 -3.96 16.74 6.17
N ARG A 113 -4.49 16.76 7.40
CA ARG A 113 -4.78 15.55 8.15
C ARG A 113 -6.21 15.12 7.85
N THR A 114 -6.38 13.92 7.29
CA THR A 114 -7.72 13.34 7.18
C THR A 114 -8.14 12.75 8.51
N HIS A 115 -9.35 13.09 8.99
CA HIS A 115 -9.86 12.68 10.32
C HIS A 115 -9.98 11.17 10.55
N SER A 116 -9.83 10.34 9.54
CA SER A 116 -10.03 8.89 9.65
C SER A 116 -8.77 8.05 9.82
N ARG A 117 -7.59 8.63 9.65
CA ARG A 117 -6.30 7.95 9.84
C ARG A 117 -5.26 8.99 10.19
N GLU A 118 -4.43 8.74 11.18
CA GLU A 118 -3.31 9.58 11.63
C GLU A 118 -2.20 9.74 10.57
N LYS A 119 -2.54 9.62 9.29
CA LYS A 119 -1.60 9.70 8.18
C LYS A 119 -1.54 11.13 7.64
N GLU A 120 -0.34 11.65 7.65
CA GLU A 120 -0.04 12.90 6.99
C GLU A 120 -0.10 12.70 5.46
N THR A 121 -1.09 13.31 4.81
CA THR A 121 -1.20 13.29 3.35
C THR A 121 -0.60 14.57 2.79
N LYS A 122 0.39 14.43 1.91
CA LYS A 122 1.02 15.55 1.21
C LYS A 122 0.31 15.77 -0.12
N PHE A 123 -0.11 16.99 -0.37
CA PHE A 123 -0.73 17.38 -1.63
C PHE A 123 0.25 18.20 -2.47
N TYR A 124 0.21 17.99 -3.77
CA TYR A 124 1.07 18.66 -4.73
C TYR A 124 0.22 19.23 -5.86
N HIS A 125 0.59 20.42 -6.32
CA HIS A 125 0.00 21.06 -7.47
C HIS A 125 1.03 21.08 -8.62
N ILE A 126 0.56 20.76 -9.82
CA ILE A 126 1.37 20.81 -11.04
C ILE A 126 0.63 21.71 -12.02
N GLU A 127 1.27 22.80 -12.45
CA GLU A 127 0.68 23.78 -13.36
C GLU A 127 0.43 23.20 -14.75
N ASN A 128 -0.56 23.77 -15.44
CA ASN A 128 -0.90 23.48 -16.84
C ASN A 128 -1.18 22.00 -17.15
N CYS A 129 -1.74 21.26 -16.18
CA CYS A 129 -2.13 19.85 -16.38
C CYS A 129 -3.26 19.69 -17.42
N ASN A 130 -4.09 20.71 -17.61
CA ASN A 130 -5.23 20.65 -18.53
C ASN A 130 -4.81 20.46 -20.00
N GLU A 131 -3.67 21.01 -20.41
CA GLU A 131 -3.12 20.93 -21.76
C GLU A 131 -2.05 19.83 -21.90
N CYS A 132 -1.89 18.99 -20.88
CA CYS A 132 -0.84 17.99 -20.86
C CYS A 132 -1.24 16.75 -21.66
N LYS A 133 -0.39 16.33 -22.60
CA LYS A 133 -0.58 15.10 -23.41
C LYS A 133 -0.71 13.82 -22.59
N PHE A 134 -0.17 13.81 -21.38
CA PHE A 134 -0.24 12.66 -20.46
C PHE A 134 -1.45 12.71 -19.51
N LYS A 135 -2.27 13.78 -19.56
CA LYS A 135 -3.45 13.92 -18.70
C LYS A 135 -4.35 12.68 -18.66
N PRO A 136 -4.68 12.02 -19.79
CA PRO A 136 -5.53 10.83 -19.80
C PRO A 136 -4.96 9.65 -19.01
N PHE A 137 -3.65 9.60 -18.83
CA PHE A 137 -2.97 8.55 -18.07
C PHE A 137 -2.82 8.93 -16.58
N CYS A 138 -2.49 10.21 -16.30
CA CYS A 138 -2.24 10.70 -14.95
C CYS A 138 -3.51 10.88 -14.13
N MET A 139 -4.61 11.33 -14.75
CA MET A 139 -5.83 11.75 -14.07
C MET A 139 -6.90 10.66 -13.99
N ARG A 140 -6.59 9.40 -14.32
CA ARG A 140 -7.56 8.28 -14.22
C ARG A 140 -8.11 8.04 -12.81
N CYS A 141 -7.44 8.55 -11.78
CA CYS A 141 -7.82 8.35 -10.38
C CYS A 141 -8.45 9.59 -9.73
N VAL A 142 -8.48 10.72 -10.42
CA VAL A 142 -9.16 11.93 -9.94
C VAL A 142 -10.50 12.00 -10.69
N ALA A 143 -11.52 11.39 -10.09
CA ALA A 143 -12.88 11.72 -10.50
C ALA A 143 -13.04 13.25 -10.35
N ASP A 144 -13.37 13.94 -11.43
CA ASP A 144 -13.81 15.33 -11.39
C ASP A 144 -14.96 15.44 -10.39
N LYS A 145 -14.64 15.77 -9.17
CA LYS A 145 -15.59 16.30 -8.21
C LYS A 145 -15.35 17.81 -8.16
N GLU A 146 -15.78 18.48 -9.22
CA GLU A 146 -16.30 19.81 -9.07
C GLU A 146 -17.53 19.71 -8.16
N ARG A 147 -17.35 20.13 -6.92
CA ARG A 147 -18.43 20.57 -6.03
C ARG A 147 -17.90 21.67 -5.16
#